data_e2b89c3cecc962395e9c47fa75a2b9c0
#
_entry.id   e2b89c3cecc962395e9c47fa75a2b9c0
#
_cell.length_a   1.000
_cell.length_b   1.000
_cell.length_c   1.000
_cell.angle_alpha   90.00
_cell.angle_beta   90.00
_cell.angle_gamma   90.00
#
_symmetry.space_group_name_H-M   'P 1'
#
loop_
_entity.id
_entity.type
_entity.pdbx_description
1 polymer ?
#
loop_
_entity_poly.entity_id
_entity_poly.type
_entity_poly.pdbx_seq_one_letter_code
_entity_poly.pdbx_strand_id
1 'polypeptide(L)'
;SEMCIRDRNVDNTRYNDLGNAYMGQSASYGGTAYQAAMRKYGFDQQYVANYQFALKDIHHFDITAGYDGYTYEYTELYGNAQNLYNPESFYLSNAIDNFSAGGKKDTYSTKGFFGRVNYSYNDTYFGNISYRRDASSRFSPDNRWGNFWAASAAWMISREDFMQDIAW
;
A
#
# COMPACT_ATOMS: atom_id res chain seq x y z
N SER A 1 -25.04 3.51 -1.03
CA SER A 1 -24.09 4.52 -0.54
C SER A 1 -22.75 4.34 -1.23
N GLU A 2 -22.07 5.43 -1.50
CA GLU A 2 -20.75 5.45 -2.13
C GLU A 2 -19.73 5.94 -1.14
N MET A 3 -18.54 5.34 -1.13
CA MET A 3 -17.42 5.78 -0.32
C MET A 3 -16.20 5.95 -1.22
N CYS A 4 -15.57 7.11 -1.13
CA CYS A 4 -14.31 7.41 -1.82
C CYS A 4 -13.27 7.79 -0.76
N ILE A 5 -12.19 7.02 -0.69
CA ILE A 5 -11.05 7.31 0.18
C ILE A 5 -9.87 7.67 -0.71
N ARG A 6 -9.24 8.80 -0.43
CA ARG A 6 -7.97 9.21 -1.00
C ARG A 6 -7.04 9.57 0.12
N ASP A 7 -5.95 8.87 0.20
CA ASP A 7 -4.94 9.12 1.22
C ASP A 7 -3.57 9.36 0.57
N ARG A 8 -2.82 10.28 1.14
CA ARG A 8 -1.50 10.65 0.67
C ARG A 8 -0.54 10.71 1.83
N ASN A 9 0.49 9.87 1.78
CA ASN A 9 1.58 9.89 2.72
C ASN A 9 2.85 10.41 2.05
N VAL A 10 3.51 11.40 2.67
CA VAL A 10 4.78 11.95 2.20
C VAL A 10 5.74 12.01 3.37
N ASP A 11 6.83 11.29 3.28
CA ASP A 11 7.94 11.32 4.23
C ASP A 11 9.19 11.85 3.54
N ASN A 12 9.77 12.91 4.11
CA ASN A 12 11.02 13.49 3.65
C ASN A 12 12.05 13.39 4.78
N THR A 13 13.07 12.59 4.55
CA THR A 13 14.17 12.37 5.51
C THR A 13 15.45 12.95 4.96
N ARG A 14 16.20 13.67 5.82
CA ARG A 14 17.56 14.10 5.53
C ARG A 14 18.50 13.42 6.50
N TYR A 15 19.59 12.93 5.97
CA TYR A 15 20.65 12.29 6.74
C TYR A 15 21.98 12.99 6.47
N ASN A 16 22.72 13.30 7.52
CA ASN A 16 24.05 13.87 7.44
C ASN A 16 24.97 13.05 8.34
N ASP A 17 26.12 12.73 7.83
CA ASP A 17 27.17 12.03 8.58
C ASP A 17 28.50 12.76 8.37
N LEU A 18 29.24 12.94 9.45
CA LEU A 18 30.53 13.62 9.46
C LEU A 18 31.59 12.68 10.04
N GLY A 19 32.48 12.22 9.19
CA GLY A 19 33.63 11.42 9.59
C GLY A 19 34.76 12.30 10.13
N ASN A 20 35.25 11.97 11.32
CA ASN A 20 36.28 12.74 12.03
C ASN A 20 37.57 12.84 11.21
N ALA A 21 38.12 14.06 11.10
CA ALA A 21 39.35 14.35 10.38
C ALA A 21 40.63 13.99 11.16
N TYR A 22 40.55 13.73 12.47
CA TYR A 22 41.70 13.54 13.32
C TYR A 22 41.77 12.15 13.92
N MET A 23 40.68 11.41 13.99
CA MET A 23 40.59 10.09 14.60
C MET A 23 39.79 9.11 13.78
N GLY A 24 40.17 7.81 13.87
CA GLY A 24 39.48 6.73 13.18
C GLY A 24 39.86 6.61 11.70
N GLN A 25 39.08 5.83 10.98
CA GLN A 25 39.33 5.54 9.56
C GLN A 25 39.21 6.78 8.69
N SER A 26 38.28 7.69 8.99
CA SER A 26 38.06 8.91 8.24
C SER A 26 39.22 9.90 8.31
N ALA A 27 40.06 9.80 9.33
CA ALA A 27 41.26 10.64 9.50
C ALA A 27 42.28 10.44 8.37
N SER A 28 42.41 9.22 7.82
CA SER A 28 43.31 8.92 6.68
C SER A 28 42.88 9.66 5.38
N TYR A 29 41.64 10.16 5.32
CA TYR A 29 41.07 10.91 4.22
C TYR A 29 40.92 12.40 4.53
N GLY A 30 41.42 12.89 5.66
CA GLY A 30 41.23 14.28 6.08
C GLY A 30 39.79 14.63 6.49
N GLY A 31 39.03 13.62 6.92
CA GLY A 31 37.63 13.69 7.23
C GLY A 31 36.73 13.37 6.04
N THR A 32 35.49 12.99 6.31
CA THR A 32 34.48 12.66 5.30
C THR A 32 33.17 13.36 5.61
N ALA A 33 32.48 13.80 4.59
CA ALA A 33 31.11 14.32 4.72
C ALA A 33 30.17 13.52 3.81
N TYR A 34 29.07 13.04 4.37
CA TYR A 34 28.01 12.35 3.65
C TYR A 34 26.69 13.06 3.90
N GLN A 35 25.97 13.31 2.83
CA GLN A 35 24.62 13.86 2.90
C GLN A 35 23.68 13.04 2.02
N ALA A 36 22.51 12.73 2.54
CA ALA A 36 21.45 12.09 1.76
C ALA A 36 20.10 12.78 1.99
N ALA A 37 19.34 12.89 0.92
CA ALA A 37 17.94 13.32 0.95
C ALA A 37 17.07 12.21 0.37
N MET A 38 16.12 11.72 1.15
CA MET A 38 15.22 10.64 0.79
C MET A 38 13.79 11.18 0.81
N ARG A 39 13.01 10.79 -0.17
CA ARG A 39 11.59 11.07 -0.22
C ARG A 39 10.82 9.81 -0.51
N LYS A 40 9.87 9.48 0.37
CA LYS A 40 8.87 8.45 0.17
C LYS A 40 7.54 9.13 -0.11
N TYR A 41 6.85 8.66 -1.13
CA TYR A 41 5.53 9.13 -1.51
C TYR A 41 4.62 7.92 -1.67
N GLY A 42 3.53 7.90 -0.92
CA GLY A 42 2.47 6.91 -1.03
C GLY A 42 1.17 7.60 -1.40
N PHE A 43 0.46 7.05 -2.36
CA PHE A 43 -0.88 7.49 -2.74
C PHE A 43 -1.81 6.29 -2.79
N ASP A 44 -2.83 6.32 -1.95
CA ASP A 44 -3.89 5.33 -1.88
C ASP A 44 -5.21 5.93 -2.36
N GLN A 45 -5.96 5.15 -3.12
CA GLN A 45 -7.28 5.52 -3.60
C GLN A 45 -8.19 4.32 -3.58
N GLN A 46 -9.36 4.48 -2.97
CA GLN A 46 -10.36 3.44 -2.89
C GLN A 46 -11.73 4.03 -3.25
N TYR A 47 -12.43 3.35 -4.13
CA TYR A 47 -13.80 3.67 -4.53
C TYR A 47 -14.67 2.45 -4.28
N VAL A 48 -15.73 2.64 -3.50
CA VAL A 48 -16.66 1.55 -3.15
C VAL A 48 -18.09 2.03 -3.36
N ALA A 49 -18.86 1.25 -4.08
CA ALA A 49 -20.28 1.43 -4.26
C ALA A 49 -21.04 0.25 -3.64
N ASN A 50 -22.06 0.55 -2.86
CA ASN A 50 -22.94 -0.43 -2.26
C ASN A 50 -24.38 -0.18 -2.73
N TYR A 51 -25.03 -1.24 -3.17
CA TYR A 51 -26.43 -1.20 -3.60
C TYR A 51 -27.21 -2.35 -2.96
N GLN A 52 -28.30 -1.99 -2.28
CA GLN A 52 -29.17 -2.95 -1.60
C GLN A 52 -30.57 -2.82 -2.16
N PHE A 53 -31.21 -3.93 -2.43
CA PHE A 53 -32.60 -3.98 -2.86
C PHE A 53 -33.26 -5.30 -2.45
N ALA A 54 -34.60 -5.23 -2.35
CA ALA A 54 -35.42 -6.39 -2.09
C ALA A 54 -36.40 -6.61 -3.25
N LEU A 55 -36.67 -7.85 -3.59
CA LEU A 55 -37.70 -8.28 -4.53
C LEU A 55 -38.76 -9.09 -3.81
N LYS A 56 -40.01 -8.66 -3.87
CA LYS A 56 -41.17 -9.29 -3.23
C LYS A 56 -41.01 -9.49 -1.71
N ASP A 57 -40.19 -8.64 -1.06
CA ASP A 57 -39.88 -8.68 0.37
C ASP A 57 -39.31 -10.01 0.92
N ILE A 58 -39.01 -10.96 0.02
CA ILE A 58 -38.44 -12.28 0.36
C ILE A 58 -37.04 -12.52 -0.20
N HIS A 59 -36.66 -11.77 -1.23
CA HIS A 59 -35.32 -11.85 -1.83
C HIS A 59 -34.56 -10.57 -1.52
N HIS A 60 -33.54 -10.64 -0.71
CA HIS A 60 -32.70 -9.49 -0.40
C HIS A 60 -31.31 -9.63 -1.07
N PHE A 61 -30.90 -8.57 -1.71
CA PHE A 61 -29.60 -8.47 -2.35
C PHE A 61 -28.81 -7.31 -1.76
N ASP A 62 -27.55 -7.57 -1.45
CA ASP A 62 -26.56 -6.56 -1.07
C ASP A 62 -25.35 -6.74 -1.99
N ILE A 63 -25.15 -5.77 -2.88
CA ILE A 63 -24.11 -5.78 -3.90
C ILE A 63 -23.08 -4.72 -3.53
N THR A 64 -21.83 -5.13 -3.42
CA THR A 64 -20.68 -4.26 -3.25
C THR A 64 -19.79 -4.40 -4.47
N ALA A 65 -19.38 -3.28 -5.04
CA ALA A 65 -18.35 -3.25 -6.09
C ALA A 65 -17.36 -2.13 -5.78
N GLY A 66 -16.10 -2.36 -6.10
CA GLY A 66 -15.08 -1.36 -5.81
C GLY A 66 -13.80 -1.53 -6.60
N TYR A 67 -13.01 -0.50 -6.48
CA TYR A 67 -11.66 -0.39 -6.99
C TYR A 67 -10.74 0.10 -5.87
N ASP A 68 -9.57 -0.48 -5.76
CA ASP A 68 -8.47 0.03 -4.96
C ASP A 68 -7.21 0.20 -5.81
N GLY A 69 -6.43 1.20 -5.51
CA GLY A 69 -5.18 1.47 -6.18
C GLY A 69 -4.18 2.10 -5.25
N TYR A 70 -2.96 1.60 -5.23
CA TYR A 70 -1.86 2.13 -4.46
C TYR A 70 -0.67 2.41 -5.36
N THR A 71 -0.05 3.58 -5.18
CA THR A 71 1.18 3.95 -5.86
C THR A 71 2.21 4.35 -4.81
N TYR A 72 3.40 3.80 -4.93
CA TYR A 72 4.55 4.12 -4.08
C TYR A 72 5.71 4.59 -4.93
N GLU A 73 6.36 5.65 -4.49
CA GLU A 73 7.58 6.18 -5.07
C GLU A 73 8.59 6.46 -3.94
N TYR A 74 9.78 5.93 -4.10
CA TYR A 74 10.95 6.24 -3.28
C TYR A 74 12.00 6.88 -4.15
N THR A 75 12.49 8.03 -3.73
CA THR A 75 13.63 8.71 -4.35
C THR A 75 14.69 8.99 -3.31
N GLU A 76 15.94 8.78 -3.67
CA GLU A 76 17.10 9.07 -2.86
C GLU A 76 18.13 9.80 -3.70
N LEU A 77 18.67 10.86 -3.15
CA LEU A 77 19.84 11.58 -3.64
C LEU A 77 20.87 11.61 -2.52
N TYR A 78 22.08 11.21 -2.81
CA TYR A 78 23.17 11.27 -1.84
C TYR A 78 24.45 11.81 -2.45
N GLY A 79 25.28 12.37 -1.58
CA GLY A 79 26.59 12.82 -1.92
C GLY A 79 27.58 12.45 -0.82
N ASN A 80 28.83 12.23 -1.22
CA ASN A 80 29.97 11.96 -0.36
C ASN A 80 31.16 12.77 -0.81
N ALA A 81 31.95 13.27 0.13
CA ALA A 81 33.17 14.00 -0.15
C ALA A 81 34.19 13.80 0.96
N GLN A 82 35.46 14.01 0.64
CA GLN A 82 36.60 13.79 1.55
C GLN A 82 37.49 15.03 1.61
N ASN A 83 38.39 15.04 2.57
CA ASN A 83 39.34 16.11 2.79
C ASN A 83 38.66 17.43 3.13
N LEU A 84 38.15 17.53 4.37
CA LEU A 84 37.35 18.67 4.81
C LEU A 84 38.23 19.86 5.14
N TYR A 85 37.92 21.01 4.59
CA TYR A 85 38.56 22.29 4.95
C TYR A 85 38.25 22.68 6.39
N ASN A 86 37.00 22.55 6.81
CA ASN A 86 36.57 22.70 8.21
C ASN A 86 36.01 21.36 8.72
N PRO A 87 36.71 20.68 9.64
CA PRO A 87 36.32 19.38 10.15
C PRO A 87 34.99 19.35 10.92
N GLU A 88 34.43 20.49 11.29
CA GLU A 88 33.15 20.59 12.01
C GLU A 88 31.96 20.80 11.06
N SER A 89 32.22 21.02 9.78
CA SER A 89 31.16 21.30 8.80
C SER A 89 30.83 20.09 7.97
N PHE A 90 29.58 19.66 8.02
CA PHE A 90 29.05 18.50 7.28
C PHE A 90 28.59 18.80 5.85
N TYR A 91 28.72 20.05 5.38
CA TYR A 91 28.33 20.40 4.02
C TYR A 91 29.35 19.86 3.01
N LEU A 92 28.84 19.22 1.94
CA LEU A 92 29.70 18.68 0.86
C LEU A 92 30.59 19.73 0.23
N SER A 93 30.12 20.98 0.13
CA SER A 93 30.88 22.10 -0.39
C SER A 93 32.10 22.49 0.44
N ASN A 94 32.21 21.94 1.65
CA ASN A 94 33.36 22.13 2.54
C ASN A 94 34.52 21.14 2.27
N ALA A 95 34.32 20.15 1.44
CA ALA A 95 35.35 19.17 1.07
C ALA A 95 36.16 19.64 -0.15
N ILE A 96 37.39 19.15 -0.24
CA ILE A 96 38.33 19.53 -1.29
C ILE A 96 38.42 18.42 -2.35
N ASP A 97 38.30 17.14 -1.95
CA ASP A 97 38.58 16.00 -2.78
C ASP A 97 37.46 14.93 -2.79
N ASN A 98 37.58 14.01 -3.73
CA ASN A 98 36.81 12.77 -3.83
C ASN A 98 35.30 12.94 -3.74
N PHE A 99 34.76 13.87 -4.51
CA PHE A 99 33.34 14.04 -4.62
C PHE A 99 32.70 12.88 -5.34
N SER A 100 31.69 12.30 -4.74
CA SER A 100 30.82 11.36 -5.38
C SER A 100 29.36 11.69 -5.08
N ALA A 101 28.51 11.49 -6.06
CA ALA A 101 27.06 11.66 -5.88
C ALA A 101 26.33 10.55 -6.63
N GLY A 102 25.19 10.20 -6.12
CA GLY A 102 24.32 9.20 -6.72
C GLY A 102 22.90 9.37 -6.27
N GLY A 103 22.05 8.56 -6.84
CA GLY A 103 20.65 8.53 -6.48
C GLY A 103 19.97 7.30 -7.03
N LYS A 104 18.83 6.99 -6.49
CA LYS A 104 17.98 5.90 -6.99
C LYS A 104 16.51 6.30 -6.88
N LYS A 105 15.74 5.67 -7.75
CA LYS A 105 14.29 5.75 -7.72
C LYS A 105 13.73 4.33 -7.73
N ASP A 106 12.82 4.04 -6.82
CA ASP A 106 12.02 2.82 -6.81
C ASP A 106 10.55 3.20 -6.85
N THR A 107 9.79 2.54 -7.71
CA THR A 107 8.36 2.77 -7.84
C THR A 107 7.64 1.45 -7.98
N TYR A 108 6.50 1.34 -7.31
CA TYR A 108 5.58 0.25 -7.59
C TYR A 108 4.13 0.72 -7.47
N SER A 109 3.25 0.00 -8.13
CA SER A 109 1.82 0.25 -8.04
C SER A 109 1.05 -1.06 -7.99
N THR A 110 -0.05 -1.03 -7.25
CA THR A 110 -1.04 -2.10 -7.24
C THR A 110 -2.39 -1.55 -7.65
N LYS A 111 -3.22 -2.39 -8.26
CA LYS A 111 -4.59 -2.07 -8.64
C LYS A 111 -5.45 -3.30 -8.38
N GLY A 112 -6.63 -3.09 -7.80
CA GLY A 112 -7.58 -4.15 -7.52
C GLY A 112 -8.99 -3.75 -7.93
N PHE A 113 -9.72 -4.69 -8.51
CA PHE A 113 -11.16 -4.60 -8.71
C PHE A 113 -11.82 -5.70 -7.91
N PHE A 114 -12.85 -5.37 -7.17
CA PHE A 114 -13.58 -6.36 -6.38
C PHE A 114 -15.08 -6.18 -6.49
N GLY A 115 -15.77 -7.30 -6.34
CA GLY A 115 -17.21 -7.33 -6.26
C GLY A 115 -17.67 -8.44 -5.33
N ARG A 116 -18.76 -8.20 -4.63
CA ARG A 116 -19.41 -9.15 -3.73
C ARG A 116 -20.91 -9.02 -3.88
N VAL A 117 -21.59 -10.15 -3.88
CA VAL A 117 -23.04 -10.25 -3.83
C VAL A 117 -23.40 -11.11 -2.63
N ASN A 118 -24.12 -10.53 -1.69
CA ASN A 118 -24.82 -11.23 -0.64
C ASN A 118 -26.27 -11.38 -1.05
N TYR A 119 -26.80 -12.56 -0.89
CA TYR A 119 -28.20 -12.90 -1.18
C TYR A 119 -28.82 -13.58 0.03
N SER A 120 -30.02 -13.18 0.38
CA SER A 120 -30.84 -13.94 1.33
C SER A 120 -32.24 -14.18 0.77
N TYR A 121 -32.75 -15.36 1.05
CA TYR A 121 -34.08 -15.79 0.71
C TYR A 121 -34.88 -16.07 1.99
N ASN A 122 -35.95 -15.32 2.18
CA ASN A 122 -36.86 -15.42 3.33
C ASN A 122 -36.12 -15.43 4.67
N ASP A 123 -34.98 -14.71 4.75
CA ASP A 123 -34.08 -14.72 5.92
C ASP A 123 -33.72 -16.14 6.47
N THR A 124 -33.89 -17.15 5.66
CA THR A 124 -33.65 -18.56 6.00
C THR A 124 -32.45 -19.11 5.27
N TYR A 125 -32.30 -18.78 4.00
CA TYR A 125 -31.17 -19.22 3.17
C TYR A 125 -30.31 -18.04 2.78
N PHE A 126 -29.00 -18.20 2.93
CA PHE A 126 -28.02 -17.15 2.65
C PHE A 126 -26.96 -17.65 1.69
N GLY A 127 -26.60 -16.82 0.74
CA GLY A 127 -25.52 -17.07 -0.20
C GLY A 127 -24.61 -15.86 -0.34
N ASN A 128 -23.32 -16.08 -0.51
CA ASN A 128 -22.36 -15.04 -0.79
C ASN A 128 -21.43 -15.49 -1.90
N ILE A 129 -21.18 -14.60 -2.85
CA ILE A 129 -20.16 -14.78 -3.88
C ILE A 129 -19.32 -13.51 -3.91
N SER A 130 -18.02 -13.67 -3.88
CA SER A 130 -17.05 -12.58 -4.04
C SER A 130 -16.04 -12.90 -5.12
N TYR A 131 -15.64 -11.88 -5.83
CA TYR A 131 -14.60 -11.92 -6.84
C TYR A 131 -13.68 -10.73 -6.68
N ARG A 132 -12.36 -10.98 -6.78
CA ARG A 132 -11.33 -9.96 -6.75
C ARG A 132 -10.30 -10.22 -7.84
N ARG A 133 -9.89 -9.17 -8.52
CA ARG A 133 -8.83 -9.20 -9.52
C ARG A 133 -7.79 -8.14 -9.20
N ASP A 134 -6.57 -8.59 -8.90
CA ASP A 134 -5.47 -7.73 -8.46
C ASP A 134 -4.31 -7.76 -9.46
N ALA A 135 -3.68 -6.62 -9.63
CA ALA A 135 -2.44 -6.49 -10.39
C ALA A 135 -1.37 -5.76 -9.59
N SER A 136 -0.13 -6.15 -9.80
CA SER A 136 1.03 -5.46 -9.25
C SER A 136 2.09 -5.21 -10.34
N SER A 137 2.68 -4.03 -10.33
CA SER A 137 3.75 -3.65 -11.24
C SER A 137 5.07 -4.42 -11.00
N ARG A 138 5.16 -5.15 -9.87
CA ARG A 138 6.33 -5.99 -9.54
C ARG A 138 6.38 -7.28 -10.36
N PHE A 139 5.28 -7.68 -10.96
CA PHE A 139 5.21 -8.86 -11.81
C PHE A 139 5.39 -8.50 -13.29
N SER A 140 5.86 -9.47 -14.07
CA SER A 140 5.95 -9.36 -15.52
C SER A 140 4.58 -8.95 -16.13
N PRO A 141 4.56 -8.17 -17.22
CA PRO A 141 3.32 -7.75 -17.88
C PRO A 141 2.33 -8.88 -18.16
N ASP A 142 2.83 -10.05 -18.55
CA ASP A 142 2.01 -11.21 -18.91
C ASP A 142 1.38 -11.93 -17.71
N ASN A 143 2.00 -11.82 -16.52
CA ASN A 143 1.56 -12.51 -15.31
C ASN A 143 1.18 -11.52 -14.17
N ARG A 144 0.85 -10.30 -14.54
CA ARG A 144 0.61 -9.21 -13.58
C ARG A 144 -0.71 -9.33 -12.85
N TRP A 145 -1.70 -10.00 -13.42
CA TRP A 145 -3.05 -10.09 -12.90
C TRP A 145 -3.32 -11.43 -12.23
N GLY A 146 -3.77 -11.39 -10.97
CA GLY A 146 -4.33 -12.51 -10.23
C GLY A 146 -5.85 -12.42 -10.13
N ASN A 147 -6.53 -13.56 -10.18
CA ASN A 147 -7.97 -13.67 -10.00
C ASN A 147 -8.27 -14.50 -8.76
N PHE A 148 -9.14 -14.02 -7.89
CA PHE A 148 -9.51 -14.64 -6.65
C PHE A 148 -11.02 -14.65 -6.54
N TRP A 149 -11.59 -15.78 -6.13
CA TRP A 149 -13.02 -15.88 -5.89
C TRP A 149 -13.30 -16.72 -4.65
N ALA A 150 -14.41 -16.44 -4.00
CA ALA A 150 -14.91 -17.22 -2.89
C ALA A 150 -16.44 -17.27 -2.97
N ALA A 151 -17.01 -18.38 -2.50
CA ALA A 151 -18.44 -18.55 -2.36
C ALA A 151 -18.74 -19.20 -1.00
N SER A 152 -19.84 -18.81 -0.40
CA SER A 152 -20.34 -19.40 0.85
C SER A 152 -21.85 -19.48 0.84
N ALA A 153 -22.41 -20.44 1.58
CA ALA A 153 -23.84 -20.57 1.81
C ALA A 153 -24.08 -20.87 3.29
N ALA A 154 -25.20 -20.40 3.79
CA ALA A 154 -25.67 -20.68 5.14
C ALA A 154 -27.18 -20.93 5.14
N TRP A 155 -27.63 -21.74 6.09
CA TRP A 155 -29.03 -22.08 6.27
C TRP A 155 -29.41 -21.92 7.74
N MET A 156 -30.44 -21.15 8.00
CA MET A 156 -30.99 -20.93 9.34
C MET A 156 -32.11 -21.95 9.59
N ILE A 157 -31.73 -23.13 10.04
CA ILE A 157 -32.62 -24.28 10.24
C ILE A 157 -33.75 -23.93 11.24
N SER A 158 -33.48 -23.10 12.25
CA SER A 158 -34.47 -22.71 13.27
C SER A 158 -35.67 -21.92 12.72
N ARG A 159 -35.59 -21.44 11.49
CA ARG A 159 -36.70 -20.72 10.82
C ARG A 159 -37.57 -21.63 9.93
N GLU A 160 -37.22 -22.90 9.83
CA GLU A 160 -38.01 -23.87 9.07
C GLU A 160 -39.24 -24.33 9.85
N ASP A 161 -40.34 -24.55 9.19
CA ASP A 161 -41.61 -24.94 9.81
C ASP A 161 -41.48 -26.20 10.66
N PHE A 162 -40.65 -27.18 10.25
CA PHE A 162 -40.43 -28.40 11.00
C PHE A 162 -39.68 -28.21 12.34
N MET A 163 -39.03 -27.07 12.52
CA MET A 163 -38.26 -26.71 13.72
C MET A 163 -39.09 -25.88 14.72
N GLN A 164 -40.19 -25.25 14.29
CA GLN A 164 -41.00 -24.38 15.12
C GLN A 164 -41.73 -25.10 16.25
N ASP A 165 -42.02 -26.41 16.05
CA ASP A 165 -42.70 -27.26 17.03
C ASP A 165 -41.72 -27.91 18.03
N ILE A 166 -40.41 -27.71 17.90
CA ILE A 166 -39.40 -28.29 18.80
C ILE A 166 -39.11 -27.29 19.90
N ALA A 167 -39.66 -27.51 21.08
CA ALA A 167 -39.29 -26.78 22.30
C ALA A 167 -37.88 -27.22 22.74
N TRP A 168 -36.96 -26.26 22.82
CA TRP A 168 -35.61 -26.44 23.36
C TRP A 168 -35.61 -26.14 24.86
#